data_88b2c16aaae8a7b7a9a49855b48c8ac7
#
_entry.id   88b2c16aaae8a7b7a9a49855b48c8ac7
#
_cell.length_a   1.000
_cell.length_b   1.000
_cell.length_c   1.000
_cell.angle_alpha   90.00
_cell.angle_beta   90.00
_cell.angle_gamma   90.00
#
_symmetry.space_group_name_H-M   'P 1'
#
loop_
_entity.id
_entity.type
_entity.pdbx_description
1 polymer ?
#
loop_
_entity_poly.entity_id
_entity_poly.type
_entity_poly.pdbx_seq_one_letter_code
_entity_poly.pdbx_strand_id
1 'polypeptide(L)'
;SKLKNINYFKGLGTYFDKVQRIRKLCGLISDEMLISKEKIEIASSICKVDLMSDLVGEFPELQGIVGGYFAEAQGFDKEISLAVSEHYFPIGMDSIVPKKPYSVALSISDKLDSLVGFFGINLKPSSSKDPYALRRMAISLVRLTIENNKSFKLRDLINYSCMLYKEQSFIFDAKLLQKDLSEFILERLKNYLKEKQIRSDIIESSTNISNVDEILNVFKKSVALNKNIKKDFGQDVISIYKRSSNILYSEKENSSGIIGSADPGLFKNDFEKNLYKRIHDIKKYFSSVGKSENYEESLKTLSLAKNEIDAFFDNVIVNDKDPIIKKNRLELLKMLCKSFENYFNFSKIEA
;
A
#
# COMPACT_ATOMS: atom_id res chain seq x y z
N SER A 1 -36.72 8.50 6.87
CA SER A 1 -36.25 8.13 5.55
C SER A 1 -36.55 6.65 5.28
N LYS A 2 -37.05 6.32 4.10
CA LYS A 2 -37.46 4.94 3.71
C LYS A 2 -36.28 3.97 3.75
N LEU A 3 -35.01 4.42 3.61
CA LEU A 3 -33.81 3.60 3.74
C LEU A 3 -33.65 2.90 5.10
N LYS A 4 -34.33 3.35 6.16
CA LYS A 4 -34.40 2.69 7.46
C LYS A 4 -35.13 1.33 7.40
N ASN A 5 -35.98 1.15 6.39
CA ASN A 5 -36.78 -0.05 6.23
C ASN A 5 -36.13 -1.06 5.27
N ILE A 6 -34.99 -0.73 4.66
CA ILE A 6 -34.28 -1.61 3.73
C ILE A 6 -33.04 -2.14 4.45
N ASN A 7 -33.02 -3.44 4.73
CA ASN A 7 -31.83 -4.09 5.30
C ASN A 7 -30.68 -4.05 4.32
N TYR A 8 -29.50 -3.59 4.77
CA TYR A 8 -28.28 -3.70 3.98
C TYR A 8 -27.80 -5.15 3.97
N PHE A 9 -27.59 -5.70 5.15
CA PHE A 9 -27.27 -7.13 5.32
C PHE A 9 -27.57 -7.56 6.77
N LYS A 10 -27.89 -8.86 6.96
CA LYS A 10 -28.10 -9.42 8.30
C LYS A 10 -26.83 -9.26 9.14
N GLY A 11 -26.90 -8.50 10.23
CA GLY A 11 -25.78 -8.22 11.12
C GLY A 11 -24.95 -6.97 10.73
N LEU A 12 -25.38 -6.18 9.71
CA LEU A 12 -24.71 -4.92 9.30
C LEU A 12 -25.66 -3.72 9.26
N GLY A 13 -26.90 -3.89 9.73
CA GLY A 13 -27.90 -2.84 9.80
C GLY A 13 -28.62 -2.57 8.48
N THR A 14 -29.21 -1.39 8.39
CA THR A 14 -29.97 -0.92 7.24
C THR A 14 -29.11 -0.11 6.26
N TYR A 15 -29.65 0.18 5.06
CA TYR A 15 -28.99 1.12 4.15
C TYR A 15 -28.90 2.53 4.73
N PHE A 16 -29.79 2.92 5.62
CA PHE A 16 -29.66 4.17 6.36
C PHE A 16 -28.42 4.19 7.24
N ASP A 17 -28.19 3.11 8.00
CA ASP A 17 -27.01 2.98 8.86
C ASP A 17 -25.72 3.01 8.04
N LYS A 18 -25.71 2.29 6.90
CA LYS A 18 -24.59 2.32 5.95
C LYS A 18 -24.31 3.72 5.43
N VAL A 19 -25.34 4.46 5.01
CA VAL A 19 -25.20 5.85 4.53
C VAL A 19 -24.61 6.76 5.61
N GLN A 20 -25.02 6.60 6.89
CA GLN A 20 -24.42 7.38 7.98
C GLN A 20 -22.92 7.10 8.15
N ARG A 21 -22.49 5.84 8.03
CA ARG A 21 -21.07 5.46 8.10
C ARG A 21 -20.30 6.00 6.89
N ILE A 22 -20.82 5.81 5.67
CA ILE A 22 -20.21 6.36 4.44
C ILE A 22 -20.03 7.87 4.54
N ARG A 23 -21.03 8.60 5.02
CA ARG A 23 -20.97 10.05 5.19
C ARG A 23 -19.82 10.47 6.11
N LYS A 24 -19.65 9.81 7.25
CA LYS A 24 -18.55 10.09 8.18
C LYS A 24 -17.18 9.73 7.59
N LEU A 25 -17.06 8.60 6.87
CA LEU A 25 -15.85 8.22 6.13
C LEU A 25 -15.50 9.24 5.05
N CYS A 26 -16.48 9.69 4.29
CA CYS A 26 -16.31 10.74 3.29
C CYS A 26 -15.79 12.05 3.92
N GLY A 27 -16.28 12.42 5.10
CA GLY A 27 -15.82 13.59 5.84
C GLY A 27 -14.32 13.49 6.18
N LEU A 28 -13.85 12.33 6.63
CA LEU A 28 -12.42 12.10 6.90
C LEU A 28 -11.59 12.15 5.62
N ILE A 29 -12.02 11.48 4.56
CA ILE A 29 -11.30 11.43 3.27
C ILE A 29 -11.29 12.81 2.60
N SER A 30 -12.33 13.65 2.81
CA SER A 30 -12.40 14.99 2.23
C SER A 30 -11.29 15.91 2.73
N ASP A 31 -10.85 15.75 3.97
CA ASP A 31 -9.73 16.52 4.54
C ASP A 31 -8.41 16.14 3.84
N GLU A 32 -8.18 14.82 3.62
CA GLU A 32 -6.99 14.33 2.93
C GLU A 32 -6.97 14.71 1.44
N MET A 33 -8.15 14.78 0.81
CA MET A 33 -8.28 15.12 -0.61
C MET A 33 -8.42 16.61 -0.89
N LEU A 34 -8.57 17.45 0.15
CA LEU A 34 -8.78 18.89 0.07
C LEU A 34 -10.02 19.27 -0.78
N ILE A 35 -11.13 18.57 -0.54
CA ILE A 35 -12.44 18.82 -1.19
C ILE A 35 -13.48 19.37 -0.21
N SER A 36 -14.54 19.99 -0.74
CA SER A 36 -15.61 20.55 0.09
C SER A 36 -16.35 19.47 0.89
N LYS A 37 -16.34 19.60 2.23
CA LYS A 37 -17.11 18.72 3.13
C LYS A 37 -18.61 18.79 2.84
N GLU A 38 -19.13 19.98 2.60
CA GLU A 38 -20.55 20.19 2.32
C GLU A 38 -21.01 19.38 1.11
N LYS A 39 -20.29 19.50 -0.03
CA LYS A 39 -20.64 18.78 -1.25
C LYS A 39 -20.57 17.27 -1.07
N ILE A 40 -19.50 16.75 -0.43
CA ILE A 40 -19.36 15.31 -0.24
C ILE A 40 -20.35 14.75 0.78
N GLU A 41 -20.74 15.54 1.79
CA GLU A 41 -21.82 15.17 2.73
C GLU A 41 -23.16 15.04 2.03
N ILE A 42 -23.48 15.97 1.11
CA ILE A 42 -24.71 15.88 0.30
C ILE A 42 -24.65 14.63 -0.57
N ALA A 43 -23.57 14.44 -1.36
CA ALA A 43 -23.43 13.29 -2.25
C ALA A 43 -23.55 11.97 -1.49
N SER A 44 -22.86 11.81 -0.36
CA SER A 44 -22.92 10.61 0.46
C SER A 44 -24.28 10.36 1.10
N SER A 45 -25.02 11.41 1.43
CA SER A 45 -26.36 11.32 2.01
C SER A 45 -27.42 10.79 1.04
N ILE A 46 -27.22 11.01 -0.27
CA ILE A 46 -28.18 10.63 -1.32
C ILE A 46 -27.73 9.45 -2.18
N CYS A 47 -26.49 8.96 -2.03
CA CYS A 47 -25.88 7.97 -2.92
C CYS A 47 -26.61 6.60 -2.99
N LYS A 48 -27.51 6.31 -2.07
CA LYS A 48 -28.30 5.06 -2.03
C LYS A 48 -29.81 5.28 -2.15
N VAL A 49 -30.22 6.51 -2.47
CA VAL A 49 -31.67 6.85 -2.53
C VAL A 49 -32.37 6.18 -3.73
N ASP A 50 -31.65 5.93 -4.80
CA ASP A 50 -32.13 5.25 -6.00
C ASP A 50 -32.56 3.80 -5.75
N LEU A 51 -32.06 3.16 -4.68
CA LEU A 51 -32.52 1.82 -4.25
C LEU A 51 -34.00 1.77 -3.86
N MET A 52 -34.63 2.93 -3.67
CA MET A 52 -36.06 3.04 -3.36
C MET A 52 -36.92 3.16 -4.63
N SER A 53 -36.33 3.24 -5.81
CA SER A 53 -37.05 3.36 -7.07
C SER A 53 -37.37 1.99 -7.64
N ASP A 54 -38.58 1.84 -8.24
CA ASP A 54 -38.99 0.64 -8.96
C ASP A 54 -38.02 0.33 -10.11
N LEU A 55 -37.44 1.39 -10.73
CA LEU A 55 -36.49 1.26 -11.82
C LEU A 55 -35.23 0.48 -11.41
N VAL A 56 -34.66 0.77 -10.24
CA VAL A 56 -33.50 0.01 -9.72
C VAL A 56 -33.95 -1.37 -9.21
N GLY A 57 -35.21 -1.51 -8.77
CA GLY A 57 -35.77 -2.79 -8.41
C GLY A 57 -35.84 -3.76 -9.61
N GLU A 58 -36.22 -3.26 -10.80
CA GLU A 58 -36.28 -4.02 -12.04
C GLU A 58 -34.92 -4.17 -12.73
N PHE A 59 -34.06 -3.14 -12.66
CA PHE A 59 -32.75 -3.05 -13.31
C PHE A 59 -31.63 -2.76 -12.29
N PRO A 60 -31.21 -3.74 -11.49
CA PRO A 60 -30.19 -3.54 -10.44
C PRO A 60 -28.83 -3.04 -10.95
N GLU A 61 -28.49 -3.28 -12.21
CA GLU A 61 -27.27 -2.81 -12.84
C GLU A 61 -27.22 -1.29 -13.03
N LEU A 62 -28.37 -0.61 -12.93
CA LEU A 62 -28.48 0.84 -13.03
C LEU A 62 -28.27 1.56 -11.69
N GLN A 63 -27.95 0.83 -10.60
CA GLN A 63 -27.65 1.43 -9.30
C GLN A 63 -26.54 2.46 -9.41
N GLY A 64 -26.72 3.59 -8.75
CA GLY A 64 -25.83 4.74 -8.82
C GLY A 64 -26.10 5.61 -10.05
N ILE A 65 -26.14 5.03 -11.24
CA ILE A 65 -26.38 5.77 -12.50
C ILE A 65 -27.70 6.51 -12.42
N VAL A 66 -28.78 5.80 -12.07
CA VAL A 66 -30.11 6.38 -11.89
C VAL A 66 -30.12 7.42 -10.76
N GLY A 67 -29.42 7.13 -9.66
CA GLY A 67 -29.27 8.08 -8.56
C GLY A 67 -28.62 9.41 -8.99
N GLY A 68 -27.63 9.35 -9.87
CA GLY A 68 -27.00 10.54 -10.46
C GLY A 68 -27.98 11.34 -11.31
N TYR A 69 -28.76 10.68 -12.18
CA TYR A 69 -29.81 11.36 -12.97
C TYR A 69 -30.90 11.98 -12.09
N PHE A 70 -31.32 11.29 -11.03
CA PHE A 70 -32.29 11.87 -10.09
C PHE A 70 -31.74 13.08 -9.35
N ALA A 71 -30.46 13.05 -8.95
CA ALA A 71 -29.80 14.18 -8.33
C ALA A 71 -29.72 15.38 -9.28
N GLU A 72 -29.33 15.16 -10.54
CA GLU A 72 -29.29 16.22 -11.56
C GLU A 72 -30.68 16.81 -11.83
N ALA A 73 -31.69 15.98 -11.98
CA ALA A 73 -33.06 16.42 -12.21
C ALA A 73 -33.64 17.23 -11.03
N GLN A 74 -33.14 17.03 -9.81
CA GLN A 74 -33.51 17.79 -8.63
C GLN A 74 -32.67 19.06 -8.44
N GLY A 75 -31.76 19.37 -9.37
CA GLY A 75 -30.95 20.58 -9.35
C GLY A 75 -29.71 20.53 -8.46
N PHE A 76 -29.27 19.35 -8.03
CA PHE A 76 -27.98 19.25 -7.33
C PHE A 76 -26.82 19.59 -8.26
N ASP A 77 -25.73 20.06 -7.65
CA ASP A 77 -24.48 20.37 -8.33
C ASP A 77 -23.98 19.16 -9.17
N LYS A 78 -23.44 19.44 -10.36
CA LYS A 78 -22.93 18.41 -11.28
C LYS A 78 -21.88 17.49 -10.64
N GLU A 79 -21.03 18.00 -9.76
CA GLU A 79 -20.03 17.18 -9.06
C GLU A 79 -20.68 16.23 -8.07
N ILE A 80 -21.77 16.65 -7.41
CA ILE A 80 -22.58 15.83 -6.51
C ILE A 80 -23.26 14.72 -7.31
N SER A 81 -23.97 15.09 -8.38
CA SER A 81 -24.70 14.14 -9.22
C SER A 81 -23.78 13.10 -9.85
N LEU A 82 -22.60 13.54 -10.31
CA LEU A 82 -21.58 12.63 -10.85
C LEU A 82 -21.02 11.69 -9.78
N ALA A 83 -20.74 12.20 -8.58
CA ALA A 83 -20.25 11.36 -7.48
C ALA A 83 -21.27 10.28 -7.12
N VAL A 84 -22.56 10.62 -7.08
CA VAL A 84 -23.64 9.64 -6.88
C VAL A 84 -23.69 8.63 -8.02
N SER A 85 -23.55 9.05 -9.27
CA SER A 85 -23.56 8.15 -10.43
C SER A 85 -22.38 7.18 -10.42
N GLU A 86 -21.20 7.63 -10.02
CA GLU A 86 -19.95 6.89 -10.17
C GLU A 86 -19.52 6.09 -8.93
N HIS A 87 -20.18 6.21 -7.78
CA HIS A 87 -19.67 5.65 -6.53
C HIS A 87 -19.53 4.13 -6.48
N TYR A 88 -20.23 3.39 -7.34
CA TYR A 88 -20.04 1.95 -7.48
C TYR A 88 -18.80 1.60 -8.31
N PHE A 89 -18.33 2.49 -9.19
CA PHE A 89 -17.13 2.27 -9.99
C PHE A 89 -15.84 2.46 -9.18
N PRO A 90 -14.75 1.75 -9.56
CA PRO A 90 -14.74 0.64 -10.51
C PRO A 90 -15.41 -0.61 -9.93
N ILE A 91 -15.99 -1.44 -10.80
CA ILE A 91 -16.69 -2.68 -10.40
C ILE A 91 -15.72 -3.89 -10.41
N GLY A 92 -14.48 -3.70 -10.79
CA GLY A 92 -13.45 -4.74 -10.89
C GLY A 92 -12.25 -4.28 -11.72
N MET A 93 -11.53 -5.23 -12.31
CA MET A 93 -10.26 -4.97 -13.02
C MET A 93 -10.45 -4.15 -14.31
N ASP A 94 -11.47 -4.46 -15.11
CA ASP A 94 -11.65 -3.89 -16.46
C ASP A 94 -12.59 -2.68 -16.49
N SER A 95 -13.15 -2.32 -15.36
CA SER A 95 -14.12 -1.23 -15.27
C SER A 95 -13.43 0.14 -15.23
N ILE A 96 -14.15 1.18 -15.67
CA ILE A 96 -13.68 2.58 -15.62
C ILE A 96 -13.43 2.99 -14.16
N VAL A 97 -12.34 3.71 -13.92
CA VAL A 97 -12.02 4.29 -12.60
C VAL A 97 -12.43 5.76 -12.57
N PRO A 98 -13.29 6.18 -11.65
CA PRO A 98 -13.63 7.58 -11.45
C PRO A 98 -12.39 8.46 -11.27
N LYS A 99 -12.43 9.66 -11.85
CA LYS A 99 -11.30 10.61 -11.80
C LYS A 99 -11.63 11.88 -11.03
N LYS A 100 -12.92 12.15 -10.83
CA LYS A 100 -13.34 13.35 -10.09
C LYS A 100 -13.22 13.13 -8.58
N PRO A 101 -12.68 14.09 -7.83
CA PRO A 101 -12.34 13.89 -6.42
C PRO A 101 -13.52 13.44 -5.54
N TYR A 102 -14.72 13.98 -5.76
CA TYR A 102 -15.92 13.57 -5.01
C TYR A 102 -16.35 12.13 -5.33
N SER A 103 -16.27 11.72 -6.61
CA SER A 103 -16.55 10.35 -7.02
C SER A 103 -15.55 9.36 -6.40
N VAL A 104 -14.27 9.74 -6.38
CA VAL A 104 -13.21 8.92 -5.77
C VAL A 104 -13.44 8.76 -4.27
N ALA A 105 -13.67 9.86 -3.55
CA ALA A 105 -13.90 9.84 -2.11
C ALA A 105 -15.12 8.99 -1.72
N LEU A 106 -16.23 9.18 -2.42
CA LEU A 106 -17.46 8.43 -2.16
C LEU A 106 -17.29 6.93 -2.49
N SER A 107 -16.63 6.60 -3.60
CA SER A 107 -16.37 5.23 -3.99
C SER A 107 -15.46 4.48 -3.00
N ILE A 108 -14.40 5.13 -2.51
CA ILE A 108 -13.52 4.56 -1.48
C ILE A 108 -14.32 4.31 -0.21
N SER A 109 -15.12 5.29 0.24
CA SER A 109 -15.89 5.20 1.47
C SER A 109 -16.92 4.07 1.43
N ASP A 110 -17.66 3.90 0.34
CA ASP A 110 -18.66 2.85 0.18
C ASP A 110 -18.04 1.45 0.17
N LYS A 111 -16.93 1.28 -0.56
CA LYS A 111 -16.23 -0.01 -0.63
C LYS A 111 -15.56 -0.37 0.70
N LEU A 112 -14.95 0.60 1.36
CA LEU A 112 -14.30 0.39 2.64
C LEU A 112 -15.31 0.03 3.73
N ASP A 113 -16.44 0.74 3.81
CA ASP A 113 -17.53 0.39 4.72
C ASP A 113 -18.00 -1.05 4.52
N SER A 114 -18.21 -1.46 3.27
CA SER A 114 -18.62 -2.82 2.95
C SER A 114 -17.58 -3.86 3.36
N LEU A 115 -16.30 -3.63 3.01
CA LEU A 115 -15.22 -4.54 3.36
C LEU A 115 -15.09 -4.72 4.87
N VAL A 116 -15.09 -3.62 5.62
CA VAL A 116 -15.02 -3.66 7.09
C VAL A 116 -16.22 -4.39 7.67
N GLY A 117 -17.43 -4.12 7.18
CA GLY A 117 -18.64 -4.78 7.66
C GLY A 117 -18.61 -6.30 7.45
N PHE A 118 -18.34 -6.76 6.22
CA PHE A 118 -18.34 -8.19 5.92
C PHE A 118 -17.19 -8.94 6.63
N PHE A 119 -16.00 -8.34 6.72
CA PHE A 119 -14.91 -8.90 7.53
C PHE A 119 -15.25 -8.93 9.02
N GLY A 120 -15.95 -7.91 9.51
CA GLY A 120 -16.37 -7.81 10.90
C GLY A 120 -17.34 -8.91 11.35
N ILE A 121 -18.25 -9.32 10.47
CA ILE A 121 -19.14 -10.46 10.70
C ILE A 121 -18.59 -11.80 10.21
N ASN A 122 -17.27 -11.83 9.93
CA ASN A 122 -16.52 -13.01 9.50
C ASN A 122 -17.01 -13.66 8.18
N LEU A 123 -17.62 -12.89 7.30
CA LEU A 123 -18.02 -13.31 5.94
C LEU A 123 -16.90 -12.98 4.93
N LYS A 124 -15.75 -13.64 5.10
CA LYS A 124 -14.59 -13.50 4.22
C LYS A 124 -14.75 -14.39 2.98
N PRO A 125 -14.25 -13.97 1.80
CA PRO A 125 -14.26 -14.82 0.62
C PRO A 125 -13.35 -16.03 0.80
N SER A 126 -13.83 -17.21 0.41
CA SER A 126 -13.00 -18.42 0.35
C SER A 126 -12.25 -18.50 -0.99
N SER A 127 -11.32 -19.46 -1.16
CA SER A 127 -10.55 -19.61 -2.41
C SER A 127 -11.41 -19.63 -3.68
N SER A 128 -12.59 -20.26 -3.62
CA SER A 128 -13.47 -20.47 -4.77
C SER A 128 -14.73 -19.60 -4.81
N LYS A 129 -15.14 -18.99 -3.67
CA LYS A 129 -16.41 -18.26 -3.56
C LYS A 129 -16.22 -16.83 -3.05
N ASP A 130 -16.85 -15.88 -3.73
CA ASP A 130 -16.91 -14.46 -3.35
C ASP A 130 -18.33 -13.91 -3.61
N PRO A 131 -19.33 -14.37 -2.85
CA PRO A 131 -20.73 -14.03 -3.10
C PRO A 131 -21.03 -12.55 -2.92
N TYR A 132 -20.20 -11.83 -2.17
CA TYR A 132 -20.37 -10.41 -1.86
C TYR A 132 -19.42 -9.50 -2.64
N ALA A 133 -18.70 -10.04 -3.63
CA ALA A 133 -17.78 -9.29 -4.48
C ALA A 133 -16.66 -8.56 -3.71
N LEU A 134 -16.22 -9.08 -2.56
CA LEU A 134 -15.22 -8.44 -1.71
C LEU A 134 -13.86 -8.35 -2.40
N ARG A 135 -13.48 -9.34 -3.24
CA ARG A 135 -12.26 -9.25 -4.06
C ARG A 135 -12.33 -8.09 -5.04
N ARG A 136 -13.50 -7.92 -5.70
CA ARG A 136 -13.72 -6.80 -6.63
C ARG A 136 -13.68 -5.45 -5.90
N MET A 137 -14.24 -5.35 -4.70
CA MET A 137 -14.17 -4.14 -3.88
C MET A 137 -12.74 -3.82 -3.46
N ALA A 138 -11.97 -4.81 -3.02
CA ALA A 138 -10.59 -4.60 -2.58
C ALA A 138 -9.67 -4.21 -3.75
N ILE A 139 -9.79 -4.84 -4.93
CA ILE A 139 -9.04 -4.42 -6.11
C ILE A 139 -9.46 -3.02 -6.58
N SER A 140 -10.73 -2.67 -6.41
CA SER A 140 -11.23 -1.33 -6.72
C SER A 140 -10.60 -0.25 -5.84
N LEU A 141 -10.40 -0.52 -4.54
CA LEU A 141 -9.66 0.39 -3.65
C LEU A 141 -8.22 0.59 -4.11
N VAL A 142 -7.53 -0.50 -4.48
CA VAL A 142 -6.17 -0.45 -5.03
C VAL A 142 -6.14 0.42 -6.28
N ARG A 143 -7.06 0.21 -7.22
CA ARG A 143 -7.15 0.97 -8.47
C ARG A 143 -7.47 2.45 -8.25
N LEU A 144 -8.44 2.74 -7.37
CA LEU A 144 -8.78 4.13 -7.01
C LEU A 144 -7.59 4.89 -6.46
N THR A 145 -6.80 4.24 -5.60
CA THR A 145 -5.59 4.81 -5.01
C THR A 145 -4.52 5.07 -6.07
N ILE A 146 -4.16 4.05 -6.86
CA ILE A 146 -3.05 4.11 -7.80
C ILE A 146 -3.40 4.99 -9.01
N GLU A 147 -4.54 4.77 -9.64
CA GLU A 147 -4.90 5.43 -10.90
C GLU A 147 -5.31 6.90 -10.72
N ASN A 148 -5.59 7.34 -9.49
CA ASN A 148 -5.77 8.74 -9.12
C ASN A 148 -4.54 9.37 -8.48
N ASN A 149 -3.43 8.63 -8.35
CA ASN A 149 -2.21 9.11 -7.70
C ASN A 149 -2.46 9.69 -6.29
N LYS A 150 -3.32 9.03 -5.51
CA LYS A 150 -3.68 9.43 -4.14
C LYS A 150 -3.12 8.41 -3.15
N SER A 151 -2.69 8.89 -1.99
CA SER A 151 -2.23 8.04 -0.89
C SER A 151 -3.19 8.19 0.28
N PHE A 152 -3.58 7.07 0.86
CA PHE A 152 -4.47 7.03 2.03
C PHE A 152 -3.84 6.15 3.11
N LYS A 153 -3.94 6.57 4.36
CA LYS A 153 -3.57 5.74 5.51
C LYS A 153 -4.66 4.70 5.76
N LEU A 154 -4.58 3.60 5.03
CA LEU A 154 -5.65 2.61 4.97
C LEU A 154 -5.98 2.01 6.34
N ARG A 155 -4.98 1.80 7.21
CA ARG A 155 -5.21 1.31 8.58
C ARG A 155 -6.04 2.28 9.39
N ASP A 156 -5.77 3.59 9.29
CA ASP A 156 -6.52 4.62 10.00
C ASP A 156 -7.98 4.64 9.52
N LEU A 157 -8.18 4.52 8.20
CA LEU A 157 -9.53 4.43 7.62
C LEU A 157 -10.28 3.16 8.05
N ILE A 158 -9.61 2.01 8.10
CA ILE A 158 -10.19 0.75 8.59
C ILE A 158 -10.58 0.89 10.07
N ASN A 159 -9.68 1.42 10.91
CA ASN A 159 -9.94 1.62 12.32
C ASN A 159 -11.12 2.57 12.56
N TYR A 160 -11.16 3.67 11.80
CA TYR A 160 -12.26 4.62 11.87
C TYR A 160 -13.59 3.96 11.45
N SER A 161 -13.59 3.17 10.37
CA SER A 161 -14.78 2.42 9.96
C SER A 161 -15.24 1.42 11.04
N CYS A 162 -14.32 0.70 11.69
CA CYS A 162 -14.65 -0.17 12.82
C CYS A 162 -15.30 0.61 13.98
N MET A 163 -14.80 1.82 14.27
CA MET A 163 -15.39 2.68 15.29
C MET A 163 -16.82 3.09 14.93
N LEU A 164 -17.08 3.43 13.66
CA LEU A 164 -18.42 3.78 13.19
C LEU A 164 -19.41 2.62 13.33
N TYR A 165 -18.99 1.40 13.05
CA TYR A 165 -19.82 0.22 13.29
C TYR A 165 -20.09 0.03 14.80
N LYS A 166 -19.10 0.24 15.66
CA LYS A 166 -19.25 0.16 17.12
C LYS A 166 -20.24 1.19 17.65
N GLU A 167 -20.23 2.43 17.12
CA GLU A 167 -21.25 3.46 17.47
C GLU A 167 -22.68 3.03 17.16
N GLN A 168 -22.85 2.15 16.19
CA GLN A 168 -24.14 1.54 15.82
C GLN A 168 -24.38 0.19 16.50
N SER A 169 -23.66 -0.10 17.59
CA SER A 169 -23.77 -1.32 18.41
C SER A 169 -23.29 -2.61 17.74
N PHE A 170 -22.53 -2.55 16.65
CA PHE A 170 -21.86 -3.72 16.08
C PHE A 170 -20.49 -3.91 16.74
N ILE A 171 -20.21 -5.13 17.21
CA ILE A 171 -18.96 -5.44 17.93
C ILE A 171 -18.08 -6.33 17.05
N PHE A 172 -16.91 -5.80 16.69
CA PHE A 172 -15.88 -6.51 15.92
C PHE A 172 -14.59 -6.60 16.72
N ASP A 173 -13.81 -7.65 16.51
CA ASP A 173 -12.39 -7.66 16.90
C ASP A 173 -11.62 -6.78 15.90
N ALA A 174 -11.45 -5.50 16.25
CA ALA A 174 -10.85 -4.52 15.38
C ALA A 174 -9.38 -4.84 15.01
N LYS A 175 -8.61 -5.47 15.93
CA LYS A 175 -7.21 -5.83 15.64
C LYS A 175 -7.11 -6.97 14.65
N LEU A 176 -7.90 -8.03 14.84
CA LEU A 176 -7.96 -9.16 13.93
C LEU A 176 -8.49 -8.73 12.57
N LEU A 177 -9.58 -7.95 12.55
CA LEU A 177 -10.16 -7.41 11.33
C LEU A 177 -9.15 -6.57 10.55
N GLN A 178 -8.48 -5.62 11.21
CA GLN A 178 -7.48 -4.77 10.56
C GLN A 178 -6.37 -5.60 9.91
N LYS A 179 -5.85 -6.60 10.64
CA LYS A 179 -4.83 -7.50 10.10
C LYS A 179 -5.32 -8.23 8.86
N ASP A 180 -6.44 -8.94 8.98
CA ASP A 180 -6.99 -9.79 7.92
C ASP A 180 -7.37 -8.99 6.67
N LEU A 181 -8.00 -7.82 6.86
CA LEU A 181 -8.37 -6.94 5.76
C LEU A 181 -7.14 -6.31 5.10
N SER A 182 -6.12 -5.93 5.88
CA SER A 182 -4.85 -5.43 5.34
C SER A 182 -4.15 -6.48 4.49
N GLU A 183 -4.05 -7.73 4.96
CA GLU A 183 -3.50 -8.85 4.20
C GLU A 183 -4.30 -9.09 2.91
N PHE A 184 -5.61 -9.06 3.00
CA PHE A 184 -6.50 -9.26 1.86
C PHE A 184 -6.34 -8.19 0.78
N ILE A 185 -6.25 -6.91 1.16
CA ILE A 185 -6.04 -5.80 0.23
C ILE A 185 -4.63 -5.86 -0.38
N LEU A 186 -3.61 -6.20 0.41
CA LEU A 186 -2.25 -6.36 -0.07
C LEU A 186 -2.13 -7.48 -1.12
N GLU A 187 -2.86 -8.56 -0.93
CA GLU A 187 -2.92 -9.64 -1.93
C GLU A 187 -3.57 -9.17 -3.25
N ARG A 188 -4.56 -8.27 -3.18
CA ARG A 188 -5.13 -7.65 -4.39
C ARG A 188 -4.15 -6.68 -5.05
N LEU A 189 -3.34 -5.96 -4.28
CA LEU A 189 -2.24 -5.15 -4.83
C LEU A 189 -1.23 -6.02 -5.58
N LYS A 190 -0.83 -7.18 -5.00
CA LYS A 190 0.06 -8.13 -5.68
C LYS A 190 -0.52 -8.61 -7.01
N ASN A 191 -1.82 -8.91 -7.05
CA ASN A 191 -2.50 -9.30 -8.30
C ASN A 191 -2.51 -8.16 -9.32
N TYR A 192 -2.79 -6.93 -8.89
CA TYR A 192 -2.74 -5.76 -9.77
C TYR A 192 -1.33 -5.54 -10.36
N LEU A 193 -0.28 -5.71 -9.55
CA LEU A 193 1.10 -5.62 -10.01
C LEU A 193 1.44 -6.71 -11.04
N LYS A 194 0.93 -7.94 -10.86
CA LYS A 194 1.09 -9.03 -11.85
C LYS A 194 0.44 -8.70 -13.18
N GLU A 195 -0.79 -8.16 -13.17
CA GLU A 195 -1.49 -7.68 -14.39
C GLU A 195 -0.72 -6.56 -15.10
N LYS A 196 0.05 -5.75 -14.35
CA LYS A 196 0.97 -4.74 -14.91
C LYS A 196 2.31 -5.32 -15.33
N GLN A 197 2.44 -6.65 -15.42
CA GLN A 197 3.64 -7.38 -15.86
C GLN A 197 4.89 -7.10 -15.00
N ILE A 198 4.70 -6.80 -13.72
CA ILE A 198 5.79 -6.71 -12.76
C ILE A 198 6.23 -8.13 -12.39
N ARG A 199 7.55 -8.39 -12.38
CA ARG A 199 8.14 -9.67 -12.00
C ARG A 199 7.73 -10.08 -10.57
N SER A 200 7.47 -11.37 -10.36
CA SER A 200 7.00 -11.89 -9.07
C SER A 200 7.98 -11.65 -7.93
N ASP A 201 9.27 -11.77 -8.17
CA ASP A 201 10.33 -11.51 -7.19
C ASP A 201 10.37 -10.02 -6.77
N ILE A 202 10.12 -9.10 -7.71
CA ILE A 202 10.01 -7.66 -7.43
C ILE A 202 8.77 -7.37 -6.60
N ILE A 203 7.64 -8.02 -6.89
CA ILE A 203 6.42 -7.89 -6.11
C ILE A 203 6.69 -8.32 -4.66
N GLU A 204 7.30 -9.49 -4.46
CA GLU A 204 7.64 -9.99 -3.12
C GLU A 204 8.69 -9.11 -2.40
N SER A 205 9.63 -8.52 -3.16
CA SER A 205 10.62 -7.55 -2.64
C SER A 205 9.98 -6.25 -2.13
N SER A 206 8.90 -5.82 -2.77
CA SER A 206 8.29 -4.50 -2.55
C SER A 206 7.10 -4.53 -1.59
N THR A 207 6.51 -5.71 -1.32
CA THR A 207 5.27 -5.86 -0.57
C THR A 207 5.47 -6.56 0.77
N ASN A 208 4.99 -5.95 1.84
CA ASN A 208 4.81 -6.60 3.13
C ASN A 208 3.60 -5.97 3.85
N ILE A 209 3.11 -6.60 4.91
CA ILE A 209 1.90 -6.15 5.62
C ILE A 209 2.05 -4.74 6.23
N SER A 210 3.27 -4.31 6.54
CA SER A 210 3.52 -2.96 7.06
C SER A 210 3.29 -1.87 6.02
N ASN A 211 3.29 -2.21 4.74
CA ASN A 211 3.20 -1.28 3.61
C ASN A 211 1.77 -1.06 3.09
N VAL A 212 0.75 -1.61 3.75
CA VAL A 212 -0.65 -1.45 3.31
C VAL A 212 -1.10 0.02 3.25
N ASP A 213 -0.54 0.87 4.10
CA ASP A 213 -0.80 2.32 4.09
C ASP A 213 -0.07 3.06 2.96
N GLU A 214 0.74 2.36 2.18
CA GLU A 214 1.61 2.93 1.16
C GLU A 214 1.37 2.29 -0.22
N ILE A 215 0.12 1.90 -0.53
CA ILE A 215 -0.24 1.23 -1.79
C ILE A 215 0.36 1.93 -3.02
N LEU A 216 0.21 3.26 -3.10
CA LEU A 216 0.74 4.05 -4.20
C LEU A 216 2.27 4.01 -4.26
N ASN A 217 2.93 4.13 -3.11
CA ASN A 217 4.39 4.07 -3.03
C ASN A 217 4.91 2.68 -3.40
N VAL A 218 4.26 1.62 -2.92
CA VAL A 218 4.60 0.23 -3.30
C VAL A 218 4.48 0.05 -4.81
N PHE A 219 3.41 0.56 -5.42
CA PHE A 219 3.23 0.51 -6.88
C PHE A 219 4.35 1.25 -7.62
N LYS A 220 4.60 2.54 -7.30
CA LYS A 220 5.66 3.35 -7.93
C LYS A 220 7.03 2.70 -7.79
N LYS A 221 7.34 2.20 -6.61
CA LYS A 221 8.57 1.51 -6.26
C LYS A 221 8.75 0.22 -7.09
N SER A 222 7.71 -0.60 -7.17
CA SER A 222 7.73 -1.84 -7.96
C SER A 222 7.92 -1.57 -9.45
N VAL A 223 7.23 -0.56 -9.99
CA VAL A 223 7.37 -0.14 -11.39
C VAL A 223 8.79 0.36 -11.68
N ALA A 224 9.33 1.22 -10.81
CA ALA A 224 10.67 1.76 -10.98
C ALA A 224 11.73 0.65 -10.92
N LEU A 225 11.62 -0.29 -9.98
CA LEU A 225 12.54 -1.42 -9.88
C LEU A 225 12.45 -2.32 -11.11
N ASN A 226 11.23 -2.68 -11.53
CA ASN A 226 11.01 -3.54 -12.71
C ASN A 226 11.61 -2.93 -13.99
N LYS A 227 11.49 -1.62 -14.16
CA LYS A 227 12.03 -0.88 -15.32
C LYS A 227 13.56 -0.82 -15.31
N ASN A 228 14.17 -0.75 -14.14
CA ASN A 228 15.59 -0.42 -14.00
C ASN A 228 16.47 -1.62 -13.60
N ILE A 229 15.89 -2.74 -13.16
CA ILE A 229 16.63 -3.88 -12.63
C ILE A 229 17.59 -4.51 -13.66
N LYS A 230 17.29 -4.42 -14.94
CA LYS A 230 18.14 -4.93 -16.03
C LYS A 230 19.19 -3.95 -16.53
N LYS A 231 19.18 -2.70 -16.07
CA LYS A 231 20.22 -1.70 -16.38
C LYS A 231 21.47 -1.96 -15.55
N ASP A 232 22.61 -1.45 -15.98
CA ASP A 232 23.90 -1.65 -15.30
C ASP A 232 23.83 -1.31 -13.82
N PHE A 233 23.34 -0.12 -13.47
CA PHE A 233 23.20 0.29 -12.06
C PHE A 233 22.20 -0.58 -11.26
N GLY A 234 21.18 -1.15 -11.92
CA GLY A 234 20.26 -2.08 -11.28
C GLY A 234 20.91 -3.42 -10.96
N GLN A 235 21.73 -3.94 -11.90
CA GLN A 235 22.52 -5.15 -11.70
C GLN A 235 23.59 -4.94 -10.63
N ASP A 236 24.25 -3.78 -10.61
CA ASP A 236 25.22 -3.41 -9.58
C ASP A 236 24.60 -3.45 -8.18
N VAL A 237 23.43 -2.85 -8.01
CA VAL A 237 22.70 -2.87 -6.71
C VAL A 237 22.43 -4.29 -6.24
N ILE A 238 21.95 -5.18 -7.14
CA ILE A 238 21.70 -6.58 -6.82
C ILE A 238 23.02 -7.30 -6.43
N SER A 239 24.06 -7.10 -7.22
CA SER A 239 25.37 -7.71 -6.99
C SER A 239 25.95 -7.31 -5.63
N ILE A 240 25.96 -6.01 -5.32
CA ILE A 240 26.39 -5.44 -4.03
C ILE A 240 25.65 -6.12 -2.88
N TYR A 241 24.32 -6.11 -2.95
CA TYR A 241 23.49 -6.65 -1.87
C TYR A 241 23.69 -8.16 -1.69
N LYS A 242 23.62 -8.95 -2.78
CA LYS A 242 23.77 -10.41 -2.71
C LYS A 242 25.14 -10.83 -2.20
N ARG A 243 26.21 -10.22 -2.68
CA ARG A 243 27.58 -10.51 -2.25
C ARG A 243 27.74 -10.25 -0.76
N SER A 244 27.25 -9.11 -0.27
CA SER A 244 27.31 -8.75 1.14
C SER A 244 26.41 -9.61 2.04
N SER A 245 25.18 -9.87 1.62
CA SER A 245 24.22 -10.66 2.38
C SER A 245 24.62 -12.13 2.46
N ASN A 246 25.23 -12.71 1.41
CA ASN A 246 25.67 -14.11 1.41
C ASN A 246 26.75 -14.34 2.47
N ILE A 247 27.70 -13.40 2.64
CA ILE A 247 28.72 -13.49 3.68
C ILE A 247 28.07 -13.41 5.08
N LEU A 248 27.15 -12.49 5.27
CA LEU A 248 26.42 -12.38 6.53
C LEU A 248 25.60 -13.64 6.83
N TYR A 249 25.04 -14.28 5.80
CA TYR A 249 24.27 -15.51 5.94
C TYR A 249 25.15 -16.71 6.28
N SER A 250 26.32 -16.87 5.62
CA SER A 250 27.27 -17.95 5.90
C SER A 250 27.85 -17.89 7.32
N GLU A 251 27.90 -16.70 7.91
CA GLU A 251 28.40 -16.46 9.27
C GLU A 251 27.27 -16.40 10.33
N LYS A 252 26.04 -16.85 9.98
CA LYS A 252 24.84 -16.65 10.80
C LYS A 252 24.92 -17.29 12.20
N GLU A 253 25.64 -18.40 12.34
CA GLU A 253 25.87 -19.04 13.64
C GLU A 253 26.80 -18.23 14.55
N ASN A 254 27.73 -17.44 13.96
CA ASN A 254 28.65 -16.56 14.66
C ASN A 254 28.17 -15.09 14.71
N SER A 255 27.05 -14.78 14.11
CA SER A 255 26.54 -13.42 13.92
C SER A 255 25.47 -13.00 14.93
N SER A 256 25.25 -13.79 15.99
CA SER A 256 24.39 -13.36 17.11
C SER A 256 24.97 -12.05 17.73
N GLY A 257 24.24 -10.94 17.51
CA GLY A 257 24.66 -9.60 18.00
C GLY A 257 25.25 -8.68 16.94
N ILE A 258 25.25 -9.03 15.63
CA ILE A 258 25.59 -8.10 14.55
C ILE A 258 24.40 -7.20 14.24
N ILE A 259 24.54 -5.90 14.57
CA ILE A 259 23.45 -4.92 14.48
C ILE A 259 23.64 -3.88 13.36
N GLY A 260 24.79 -3.86 12.66
CA GLY A 260 25.14 -2.86 11.64
C GLY A 260 25.63 -1.55 12.27
N SER A 261 26.58 -1.66 13.18
CA SER A 261 27.26 -0.54 13.85
C SER A 261 28.76 -0.82 13.91
N ALA A 262 29.46 -0.56 12.77
CA ALA A 262 30.90 -0.72 12.68
C ALA A 262 31.62 0.42 13.42
N ASP A 263 32.72 0.07 14.13
CA ASP A 263 33.59 1.02 14.80
C ASP A 263 34.76 1.45 13.88
N PRO A 264 34.82 2.73 13.46
CA PRO A 264 35.91 3.22 12.61
C PRO A 264 37.31 3.09 13.25
N GLY A 265 37.37 3.05 14.59
CA GLY A 265 38.66 2.89 15.31
C GLY A 265 39.30 1.50 15.12
N LEU A 266 38.53 0.53 14.66
CA LEU A 266 38.99 -0.85 14.41
C LEU A 266 39.36 -1.11 12.94
N PHE A 267 39.24 -0.13 12.05
CA PHE A 267 39.60 -0.30 10.64
C PHE A 267 41.12 -0.43 10.46
N LYS A 268 41.55 -1.43 9.73
CA LYS A 268 42.97 -1.74 9.50
C LYS A 268 43.51 -1.17 8.19
N ASN A 269 42.65 -0.79 7.25
CA ASN A 269 43.03 -0.30 5.94
C ASN A 269 42.06 0.74 5.39
N ASP A 270 42.43 1.37 4.29
CA ASP A 270 41.62 2.43 3.69
C ASP A 270 40.37 1.88 2.93
N PHE A 271 40.34 0.60 2.55
CA PHE A 271 39.19 0.00 1.91
C PHE A 271 37.99 -0.08 2.87
N GLU A 272 38.24 -0.42 4.15
CA GLU A 272 37.22 -0.38 5.21
C GLU A 272 36.70 1.04 5.44
N LYS A 273 37.61 2.04 5.52
CA LYS A 273 37.23 3.45 5.70
C LYS A 273 36.43 4.00 4.54
N ASN A 274 36.83 3.68 3.30
CA ASN A 274 36.16 4.17 2.10
C ASN A 274 34.77 3.61 1.99
N LEU A 275 34.56 2.29 2.24
CA LEU A 275 33.27 1.66 2.27
C LEU A 275 32.38 2.28 3.37
N TYR A 276 32.91 2.48 4.57
CA TYR A 276 32.20 3.13 5.67
C TYR A 276 31.72 4.54 5.29
N LYS A 277 32.62 5.35 4.69
CA LYS A 277 32.29 6.70 4.20
C LYS A 277 31.17 6.65 3.15
N ARG A 278 31.27 5.73 2.17
CA ARG A 278 30.26 5.57 1.12
C ARG A 278 28.89 5.23 1.71
N ILE A 279 28.82 4.33 2.71
CA ILE A 279 27.57 3.99 3.40
C ILE A 279 26.97 5.22 4.09
N HIS A 280 27.80 6.09 4.68
CA HIS A 280 27.32 7.32 5.29
C HIS A 280 26.82 8.34 4.27
N ASP A 281 27.49 8.47 3.13
CA ASP A 281 27.05 9.34 2.03
C ASP A 281 25.68 8.89 1.50
N ILE A 282 25.48 7.58 1.31
CA ILE A 282 24.18 6.99 0.95
C ILE A 282 23.11 7.30 2.01
N LYS A 283 23.40 7.08 3.30
CA LYS A 283 22.48 7.41 4.39
C LYS A 283 22.12 8.89 4.43
N LYS A 284 23.11 9.76 4.23
CA LYS A 284 22.92 11.21 4.21
C LYS A 284 22.03 11.63 3.04
N TYR A 285 22.26 11.09 1.84
CA TYR A 285 21.40 11.32 0.69
C TYR A 285 19.96 10.97 1.03
N PHE A 286 19.69 9.77 1.53
CA PHE A 286 18.33 9.34 1.85
C PHE A 286 17.68 10.14 3.00
N SER A 287 18.46 10.63 3.94
CA SER A 287 17.98 11.52 5.00
C SER A 287 17.58 12.90 4.46
N SER A 288 18.28 13.38 3.44
CA SER A 288 18.03 14.70 2.83
C SER A 288 16.84 14.69 1.86
N VAL A 289 16.66 13.59 1.15
CA VAL A 289 15.58 13.44 0.12
C VAL A 289 14.26 12.99 0.75
N GLY A 290 14.29 12.51 2.00
CA GLY A 290 13.13 11.99 2.69
C GLY A 290 12.50 10.79 1.96
N LYS A 291 11.16 10.71 1.94
CA LYS A 291 10.41 9.73 1.13
C LYS A 291 10.29 10.20 -0.33
N SER A 292 11.42 10.54 -0.98
CA SER A 292 11.41 10.93 -2.40
C SER A 292 10.81 9.82 -3.25
N GLU A 293 9.90 10.21 -4.12
CA GLU A 293 9.28 9.30 -5.11
C GLU A 293 10.20 9.02 -6.32
N ASN A 294 11.43 9.55 -6.32
CA ASN A 294 12.40 9.27 -7.39
C ASN A 294 13.18 7.97 -7.12
N TYR A 295 12.50 6.85 -7.27
CA TYR A 295 13.08 5.52 -7.04
C TYR A 295 14.20 5.15 -8.01
N GLU A 296 14.22 5.72 -9.23
CA GLU A 296 15.33 5.52 -10.18
C GLU A 296 16.61 6.14 -9.64
N GLU A 297 16.56 7.38 -9.14
CA GLU A 297 17.71 8.06 -8.55
C GLU A 297 18.17 7.37 -7.27
N SER A 298 17.24 6.84 -6.48
CA SER A 298 17.55 6.01 -5.32
C SER A 298 18.36 4.76 -5.70
N LEU A 299 17.99 4.07 -6.77
CA LEU A 299 18.75 2.91 -7.27
C LEU A 299 20.13 3.31 -7.77
N LYS A 300 20.25 4.41 -8.51
CA LYS A 300 21.55 4.94 -8.96
C LYS A 300 22.45 5.30 -7.76
N THR A 301 21.89 5.95 -6.72
CA THR A 301 22.64 6.28 -5.51
C THR A 301 23.14 5.03 -4.79
N LEU A 302 22.33 3.97 -4.70
CA LEU A 302 22.77 2.69 -4.12
C LEU A 302 23.88 2.04 -4.95
N SER A 303 23.81 2.12 -6.29
CA SER A 303 24.85 1.54 -7.17
C SER A 303 26.22 2.21 -7.03
N LEU A 304 26.29 3.45 -6.53
CA LEU A 304 27.55 4.13 -6.28
C LEU A 304 28.48 3.42 -5.28
N ALA A 305 27.93 2.47 -4.48
CA ALA A 305 28.76 1.66 -3.59
C ALA A 305 29.53 0.53 -4.31
N LYS A 306 29.35 0.34 -5.62
CA LYS A 306 29.93 -0.76 -6.38
C LYS A 306 31.46 -0.80 -6.29
N ASN A 307 32.11 0.33 -6.57
CA ASN A 307 33.55 0.39 -6.58
C ASN A 307 34.16 0.14 -5.20
N GLU A 308 33.59 0.74 -4.15
CA GLU A 308 34.08 0.57 -2.79
C GLU A 308 33.85 -0.85 -2.27
N ILE A 309 32.73 -1.49 -2.61
CA ILE A 309 32.46 -2.87 -2.16
C ILE A 309 33.36 -3.88 -2.92
N ASP A 310 33.58 -3.69 -4.21
CA ASP A 310 34.48 -4.54 -4.98
C ASP A 310 35.91 -4.40 -4.45
N ALA A 311 36.41 -3.17 -4.28
CA ALA A 311 37.73 -2.92 -3.70
C ALA A 311 37.87 -3.50 -2.27
N PHE A 312 36.80 -3.44 -1.47
CA PHE A 312 36.78 -4.05 -0.14
C PHE A 312 36.93 -5.58 -0.24
N PHE A 313 36.15 -6.26 -1.05
CA PHE A 313 36.21 -7.71 -1.17
C PHE A 313 37.50 -8.23 -1.85
N ASP A 314 38.12 -7.44 -2.69
CA ASP A 314 39.35 -7.81 -3.37
C ASP A 314 40.61 -7.65 -2.45
N ASN A 315 40.52 -6.79 -1.45
CA ASN A 315 41.66 -6.44 -0.62
C ASN A 315 41.50 -6.75 0.88
N VAL A 316 40.27 -7.16 1.32
CA VAL A 316 39.97 -7.38 2.73
C VAL A 316 39.41 -8.79 2.96
N ILE A 317 40.07 -9.58 3.77
CA ILE A 317 39.60 -10.88 4.20
C ILE A 317 38.58 -10.67 5.34
N VAL A 318 37.29 -10.80 5.06
CA VAL A 318 36.23 -10.58 6.06
C VAL A 318 36.39 -11.51 7.26
N ASN A 319 36.73 -12.77 7.03
CA ASN A 319 37.01 -13.78 8.04
C ASN A 319 38.43 -13.64 8.62
N ASP A 320 38.68 -12.52 9.31
CA ASP A 320 39.96 -12.26 9.99
C ASP A 320 40.17 -13.27 11.14
N LYS A 321 41.45 -13.54 11.44
CA LYS A 321 41.86 -14.37 12.59
C LYS A 321 41.49 -13.73 13.93
N ASP A 322 41.49 -12.40 13.98
CA ASP A 322 41.09 -11.61 15.13
C ASP A 322 39.55 -11.52 15.15
N PRO A 323 38.89 -12.10 16.17
CA PRO A 323 37.43 -12.09 16.27
C PRO A 323 36.82 -10.69 16.34
N ILE A 324 37.54 -9.72 16.89
CA ILE A 324 37.08 -8.32 17.02
C ILE A 324 37.06 -7.68 15.65
N ILE A 325 38.13 -7.86 14.86
CA ILE A 325 38.21 -7.32 13.50
C ILE A 325 37.21 -8.01 12.58
N LYS A 326 37.08 -9.36 12.66
CA LYS A 326 36.06 -10.10 11.93
C LYS A 326 34.68 -9.55 12.22
N LYS A 327 34.33 -9.40 13.50
CA LYS A 327 33.03 -8.86 13.91
C LYS A 327 32.78 -7.46 13.32
N ASN A 328 33.78 -6.58 13.40
CA ASN A 328 33.67 -5.21 12.89
C ASN A 328 33.45 -5.16 11.37
N ARG A 329 34.08 -6.05 10.59
CA ARG A 329 33.87 -6.20 9.14
C ARG A 329 32.47 -6.69 8.82
N LEU A 330 31.95 -7.66 9.59
CA LEU A 330 30.56 -8.11 9.46
C LEU A 330 29.56 -7.01 9.82
N GLU A 331 29.84 -6.18 10.86
CA GLU A 331 29.04 -5.01 11.19
C GLU A 331 28.99 -3.99 10.03
N LEU A 332 30.13 -3.77 9.35
CA LEU A 332 30.21 -2.88 8.18
C LEU A 332 29.34 -3.40 7.03
N LEU A 333 29.39 -4.69 6.70
CA LEU A 333 28.55 -5.32 5.68
C LEU A 333 27.06 -5.26 6.06
N LYS A 334 26.74 -5.50 7.34
CA LYS A 334 25.35 -5.38 7.81
C LYS A 334 24.83 -3.94 7.73
N MET A 335 25.67 -2.98 8.02
CA MET A 335 25.35 -1.56 7.87
C MET A 335 25.03 -1.19 6.41
N LEU A 336 25.80 -1.75 5.45
CA LEU A 336 25.52 -1.62 4.02
C LEU A 336 24.17 -2.26 3.66
N CYS A 337 23.95 -3.53 4.00
CA CYS A 337 22.71 -4.23 3.70
C CYS A 337 21.47 -3.49 4.26
N LYS A 338 21.54 -3.00 5.49
CA LYS A 338 20.45 -2.19 6.09
C LYS A 338 20.15 -0.92 5.30
N SER A 339 21.17 -0.28 4.73
CA SER A 339 20.98 0.91 3.89
C SER A 339 20.15 0.60 2.64
N PHE A 340 20.25 -0.63 2.12
CA PHE A 340 19.48 -1.11 0.98
C PHE A 340 18.07 -1.57 1.41
N GLU A 341 17.96 -2.33 2.51
CA GLU A 341 16.72 -2.91 3.04
C GLU A 341 15.67 -1.84 3.41
N ASN A 342 16.09 -0.63 3.77
CA ASN A 342 15.20 0.49 4.02
C ASN A 342 14.36 0.89 2.77
N TYR A 343 14.82 0.52 1.58
CA TYR A 343 14.16 0.84 0.32
C TYR A 343 13.55 -0.39 -0.36
N PHE A 344 14.31 -1.47 -0.48
CA PHE A 344 13.89 -2.69 -1.16
C PHE A 344 14.41 -3.91 -0.42
N ASN A 345 13.59 -4.94 -0.34
CA ASN A 345 14.06 -6.24 0.15
C ASN A 345 14.72 -7.04 -0.97
N PHE A 346 15.97 -6.69 -1.29
CA PHE A 346 16.72 -7.33 -2.37
C PHE A 346 16.98 -8.83 -2.14
N SER A 347 16.78 -9.35 -0.92
CA SER A 347 16.93 -10.79 -0.63
C SER A 347 15.93 -11.67 -1.40
N LYS A 348 14.83 -11.08 -1.87
CA LYS A 348 13.77 -11.76 -2.63
C LYS A 348 13.96 -11.68 -4.14
N ILE A 349 14.91 -10.87 -4.62
CA ILE A 349 15.11 -10.66 -6.06
C ILE A 349 15.96 -11.79 -6.64
N GLU A 350 15.43 -12.44 -7.66
CA GLU A 350 16.15 -13.46 -8.44
C GLU A 350 17.11 -12.78 -9.43
N ALA A 351 18.29 -13.41 -9.63
CA ALA A 351 19.34 -12.86 -10.49
C ALA A 351 18.99 -13.01 -11.98
#